data_d19113567defdf85d31104140cf734e8
#
_entry.id   d19113567defdf85d31104140cf734e8
#
_cell.length_a   1.000
_cell.length_b   1.000
_cell.length_c   1.000
_cell.angle_alpha   90.00
_cell.angle_beta   90.00
_cell.angle_gamma   90.00
#
_symmetry.space_group_name_H-M   'P 1'
#
loop_
_entity.id
_entity.type
_entity.pdbx_description
1 polymer ?
#
loop_
_entity_poly.entity_id
_entity_poly.type
_entity_poly.pdbx_seq_one_letter_code
_entity_poly.pdbx_strand_id
1 'polypeptide(L)'
;MNDPRPGAGDRERIPEMSAVPSRQARLAHAAKHAELWNAGKREEWIASWRTIAPAEVRMFDPVGTEEKQGFDTATGDAFDMFQSILKIKMITVQVNGNEMAWVCENYFGTEPNVQMAYSIETFAWDDDGNLLIKTYYPMPETVGSDSDPYAHILDGQQ
;
A
#
# COMPACT_ATOMS: atom_id res chain seq x y z
N MET A 1 -40.09 34.23 -42.28
CA MET A 1 -39.90 32.77 -42.12
C MET A 1 -38.60 32.57 -41.37
N ASN A 2 -38.75 32.29 -40.10
CA ASN A 2 -37.63 31.98 -39.22
C ASN A 2 -37.50 30.45 -39.09
N ASP A 3 -36.38 29.94 -39.56
CA ASP A 3 -35.99 28.53 -39.40
C ASP A 3 -35.32 28.35 -38.00
N PRO A 4 -35.88 27.55 -37.08
CA PRO A 4 -35.22 27.29 -35.80
C PRO A 4 -34.14 26.21 -36.04
N ARG A 5 -32.88 26.57 -35.89
CA ARG A 5 -31.77 25.59 -35.84
C ARG A 5 -31.98 24.69 -34.63
N PRO A 6 -31.88 23.36 -34.79
CA PRO A 6 -31.93 22.44 -33.63
C PRO A 6 -30.75 22.68 -32.72
N GLY A 7 -31.02 22.81 -31.44
CA GLY A 7 -30.05 23.00 -30.37
C GLY A 7 -29.01 21.93 -30.37
N ALA A 8 -27.78 22.34 -30.15
CA ALA A 8 -26.66 21.44 -29.87
C ALA A 8 -27.01 20.61 -28.63
N GLY A 9 -27.25 19.32 -28.86
CA GLY A 9 -27.49 18.39 -27.77
C GLY A 9 -26.36 18.44 -26.75
N ASP A 10 -26.74 18.64 -25.49
CA ASP A 10 -25.88 18.38 -24.35
C ASP A 10 -25.33 16.96 -24.49
N ARG A 11 -24.09 16.86 -24.94
CA ARG A 11 -23.35 15.61 -24.79
C ARG A 11 -23.13 15.46 -23.30
N GLU A 12 -23.92 14.58 -22.68
CA GLU A 12 -23.63 14.10 -21.32
C GLU A 12 -22.16 13.74 -21.28
N ARG A 13 -21.37 14.51 -20.53
CA ARG A 13 -19.98 14.16 -20.24
C ARG A 13 -20.06 12.88 -19.41
N ILE A 14 -19.61 11.77 -20.00
CA ILE A 14 -19.35 10.54 -19.24
C ILE A 14 -18.34 10.94 -18.15
N PRO A 15 -18.68 10.76 -16.85
CA PRO A 15 -17.73 11.12 -15.79
C PRO A 15 -16.45 10.34 -16.02
N GLU A 16 -15.33 11.06 -16.11
CA GLU A 16 -14.00 10.46 -16.15
C GLU A 16 -13.86 9.58 -14.89
N MET A 17 -13.61 8.27 -15.06
CA MET A 17 -13.38 7.36 -13.94
C MET A 17 -12.12 7.79 -13.22
N SER A 18 -12.22 8.09 -11.92
CA SER A 18 -11.07 8.43 -11.08
C SER A 18 -10.05 7.29 -11.10
N ALA A 19 -8.76 7.63 -11.26
CA ALA A 19 -7.65 6.68 -11.13
C ALA A 19 -7.42 6.26 -9.67
N VAL A 20 -8.01 6.96 -8.70
CA VAL A 20 -8.00 6.58 -7.30
C VAL A 20 -8.89 5.35 -7.11
N PRO A 21 -8.39 4.26 -6.52
CA PRO A 21 -9.21 3.09 -6.25
C PRO A 21 -10.44 3.42 -5.40
N SER A 22 -11.55 2.78 -5.67
CA SER A 22 -12.78 2.99 -4.92
C SER A 22 -12.60 2.65 -3.43
N ARG A 23 -13.44 3.25 -2.58
CA ARG A 23 -13.50 2.89 -1.15
C ARG A 23 -13.69 1.39 -0.97
N GLN A 24 -14.58 0.77 -1.75
CA GLN A 24 -14.85 -0.66 -1.69
C GLN A 24 -13.61 -1.50 -2.05
N ALA A 25 -12.87 -1.13 -3.09
CA ALA A 25 -11.65 -1.83 -3.49
C ALA A 25 -10.58 -1.76 -2.40
N ARG A 26 -10.39 -0.58 -1.79
CA ARG A 26 -9.43 -0.38 -0.70
C ARG A 26 -9.79 -1.20 0.54
N LEU A 27 -11.04 -1.22 0.95
CA LEU A 27 -11.51 -2.04 2.08
C LEU A 27 -11.43 -3.53 1.79
N ALA A 28 -11.72 -3.97 0.56
CA ALA A 28 -11.60 -5.37 0.15
C ALA A 28 -10.14 -5.85 0.19
N HIS A 29 -9.20 -5.02 -0.26
CA HIS A 29 -7.77 -5.30 -0.15
C HIS A 29 -7.35 -5.43 1.33
N ALA A 30 -7.71 -4.46 2.17
CA ALA A 30 -7.36 -4.47 3.58
C ALA A 30 -7.88 -5.72 4.30
N ALA A 31 -9.08 -6.18 3.98
CA ALA A 31 -9.68 -7.40 4.56
C ALA A 31 -8.90 -8.68 4.21
N LYS A 32 -8.19 -8.72 3.08
CA LYS A 32 -7.42 -9.88 2.62
C LYS A 32 -5.93 -9.82 2.97
N HIS A 33 -5.42 -8.63 3.25
CA HIS A 33 -3.99 -8.37 3.38
C HIS A 33 -3.29 -9.32 4.36
N ALA A 34 -3.73 -9.34 5.61
CA ALA A 34 -3.14 -10.19 6.64
C ALA A 34 -3.41 -11.69 6.40
N GLU A 35 -4.59 -12.04 5.92
CA GLU A 35 -4.97 -13.43 5.64
C GLU A 35 -4.05 -14.05 4.57
N LEU A 36 -3.92 -13.40 3.43
CA LEU A 36 -3.09 -13.87 2.31
C LEU A 36 -1.60 -13.91 2.68
N TRP A 37 -1.14 -12.87 3.38
CA TRP A 37 0.23 -12.82 3.89
C TRP A 37 0.52 -14.00 4.82
N ASN A 38 -0.27 -14.17 5.86
CA ASN A 38 -0.06 -15.21 6.88
C ASN A 38 -0.16 -16.63 6.30
N ALA A 39 -0.98 -16.81 5.27
CA ALA A 39 -1.13 -18.09 4.57
C ALA A 39 0.01 -18.39 3.57
N GLY A 40 0.94 -17.45 3.37
CA GLY A 40 2.04 -17.60 2.43
C GLY A 40 1.59 -17.57 0.95
N LYS A 41 0.44 -16.98 0.66
CA LYS A 41 -0.13 -16.91 -0.70
C LYS A 41 0.41 -15.72 -1.48
N ARG A 42 1.67 -15.84 -1.87
CA ARG A 42 2.44 -14.76 -2.51
C ARG A 42 1.74 -14.14 -3.71
N GLU A 43 1.36 -14.94 -4.69
CA GLU A 43 0.80 -14.43 -5.94
C GLU A 43 -0.58 -13.80 -5.73
N GLU A 44 -1.41 -14.39 -4.87
CA GLU A 44 -2.72 -13.82 -4.52
C GLU A 44 -2.57 -12.52 -3.72
N TRP A 45 -1.58 -12.43 -2.84
CA TRP A 45 -1.28 -11.23 -2.07
C TRP A 45 -0.81 -10.09 -2.99
N ILE A 46 0.10 -10.35 -3.92
CA ILE A 46 0.56 -9.39 -4.93
C ILE A 46 -0.61 -8.94 -5.81
N ALA A 47 -1.44 -9.87 -6.28
CA ALA A 47 -2.63 -9.55 -7.09
C ALA A 47 -3.63 -8.68 -6.32
N SER A 48 -3.80 -8.91 -5.02
CA SER A 48 -4.63 -8.05 -4.16
C SER A 48 -4.09 -6.62 -4.10
N TRP A 49 -2.77 -6.42 -3.96
CA TRP A 49 -2.15 -5.10 -4.02
C TRP A 49 -2.37 -4.41 -5.37
N ARG A 50 -2.30 -5.15 -6.46
CA ARG A 50 -2.52 -4.57 -7.80
C ARG A 50 -3.93 -3.99 -7.95
N THR A 51 -4.92 -4.47 -7.22
CA THR A 51 -6.28 -3.91 -7.26
C THR A 51 -6.37 -2.48 -6.73
N ILE A 52 -5.42 -2.06 -5.90
CA ILE A 52 -5.38 -0.71 -5.31
C ILE A 52 -4.14 0.09 -5.70
N ALA A 53 -3.21 -0.48 -6.43
CA ALA A 53 -2.01 0.18 -6.93
C ALA A 53 -2.00 0.14 -8.47
N PRO A 54 -2.83 0.95 -9.13
CA PRO A 54 -2.99 0.91 -10.59
C PRO A 54 -1.83 1.56 -11.36
N ALA A 55 -1.07 2.42 -10.68
CA ALA A 55 0.03 3.20 -11.27
C ALA A 55 1.33 3.00 -10.46
N GLU A 56 2.13 4.03 -10.32
CA GLU A 56 3.41 3.95 -9.63
C GLU A 56 3.24 3.85 -8.10
N VAL A 57 4.18 3.18 -7.45
CA VAL A 57 4.23 3.02 -6.00
C VAL A 57 5.54 3.58 -5.47
N ARG A 58 5.43 4.40 -4.42
CA ARG A 58 6.54 4.89 -3.60
C ARG A 58 6.28 4.49 -2.16
N MET A 59 7.31 4.08 -1.44
CA MET A 59 7.15 3.58 -0.09
C MET A 59 8.28 4.06 0.83
N PHE A 60 7.89 4.51 2.03
CA PHE A 60 8.78 4.68 3.18
C PHE A 60 8.41 3.63 4.22
N ASP A 61 9.26 2.63 4.38
CA ASP A 61 9.04 1.54 5.33
C ASP A 61 10.34 1.17 6.05
N PRO A 62 10.51 1.67 7.26
CA PRO A 62 9.69 2.68 7.94
C PRO A 62 10.00 4.13 7.49
N VAL A 63 9.14 5.07 7.88
CA VAL A 63 9.43 6.51 7.74
C VAL A 63 10.71 6.84 8.49
N GLY A 64 11.58 7.67 7.88
CA GLY A 64 12.92 7.99 8.39
C GLY A 64 14.04 7.21 7.68
N THR A 65 13.69 6.26 6.83
CA THR A 65 14.59 5.52 5.94
C THR A 65 14.45 6.00 4.50
N GLU A 66 15.30 5.52 3.59
CA GLU A 66 15.23 5.89 2.18
C GLU A 66 13.94 5.44 1.52
N GLU A 67 13.49 6.21 0.53
CA GLU A 67 12.34 5.88 -0.30
C GLU A 67 12.60 4.61 -1.12
N LYS A 68 11.65 3.69 -1.09
CA LYS A 68 11.59 2.52 -1.97
C LYS A 68 10.65 2.83 -3.11
N GLN A 69 11.08 2.54 -4.33
CA GLN A 69 10.31 2.83 -5.54
C GLN A 69 9.94 1.54 -6.26
N GLY A 70 8.72 1.54 -6.75
CA GLY A 70 8.20 0.48 -7.60
C GLY A 70 7.29 -0.50 -6.87
N PHE A 71 6.34 -1.01 -7.64
CA PHE A 71 5.35 -1.98 -7.17
C PHE A 71 6.01 -3.28 -6.69
N ASP A 72 7.00 -3.77 -7.43
CA ASP A 72 7.65 -5.05 -7.10
C ASP A 72 8.43 -4.96 -5.78
N THR A 73 9.10 -3.85 -5.51
CA THR A 73 9.80 -3.63 -4.23
C THR A 73 8.81 -3.58 -3.07
N ALA A 74 7.70 -2.87 -3.23
CA ALA A 74 6.68 -2.74 -2.19
C ALA A 74 5.87 -4.03 -1.97
N THR A 75 5.90 -4.98 -2.87
CA THR A 75 5.11 -6.21 -2.81
C THR A 75 5.96 -7.47 -2.84
N GLY A 76 6.39 -7.92 -4.00
CA GLY A 76 7.12 -9.18 -4.15
C GLY A 76 8.39 -9.26 -3.31
N ASP A 77 9.21 -8.23 -3.35
CA ASP A 77 10.46 -8.17 -2.58
C ASP A 77 10.17 -8.15 -1.07
N ALA A 78 9.18 -7.38 -0.63
CA ALA A 78 8.75 -7.35 0.76
C ALA A 78 8.24 -8.71 1.24
N PHE A 79 7.45 -9.39 0.42
CA PHE A 79 6.95 -10.72 0.74
C PHE A 79 8.11 -11.72 0.89
N ASP A 80 9.00 -11.73 -0.08
CA ASP A 80 10.13 -12.66 -0.10
C ASP A 80 11.09 -12.46 1.07
N MET A 81 11.26 -11.22 1.55
CA MET A 81 12.12 -10.90 2.70
C MET A 81 11.50 -11.24 4.05
N PHE A 82 10.21 -10.96 4.24
CA PHE A 82 9.65 -10.89 5.59
C PHE A 82 8.59 -11.94 5.90
N GLN A 83 7.95 -12.54 4.92
CA GLN A 83 6.80 -13.42 5.17
C GLN A 83 7.13 -14.58 6.11
N SER A 84 8.34 -15.16 6.00
CA SER A 84 8.77 -16.30 6.84
C SER A 84 9.00 -15.94 8.31
N ILE A 85 9.25 -14.66 8.60
CA ILE A 85 9.57 -14.17 9.96
C ILE A 85 8.55 -13.18 10.50
N LEU A 86 7.50 -12.87 9.75
CA LEU A 86 6.50 -11.89 10.11
C LEU A 86 5.09 -12.46 9.93
N LYS A 87 4.29 -12.38 10.99
CA LYS A 87 2.84 -12.58 10.95
C LYS A 87 2.14 -11.26 11.28
N ILE A 88 1.00 -11.02 10.66
CA ILE A 88 0.27 -9.77 10.73
C ILE A 88 -1.13 -10.02 11.26
N LYS A 89 -1.59 -9.11 12.14
CA LYS A 89 -2.99 -9.03 12.53
C LYS A 89 -3.50 -7.62 12.31
N MET A 90 -4.48 -7.49 11.43
CA MET A 90 -5.15 -6.22 11.17
C MET A 90 -6.03 -5.83 12.36
N ILE A 91 -5.82 -4.63 12.91
CA ILE A 91 -6.58 -4.12 14.06
C ILE A 91 -7.71 -3.23 13.59
N THR A 92 -7.42 -2.24 12.76
CA THR A 92 -8.42 -1.29 12.23
C THR A 92 -7.98 -0.71 10.90
N VAL A 93 -8.96 -0.35 10.09
CA VAL A 93 -8.78 0.29 8.78
C VAL A 93 -9.71 1.49 8.70
N GLN A 94 -9.18 2.60 8.23
CA GLN A 94 -9.95 3.81 7.94
C GLN A 94 -9.69 4.27 6.51
N VAL A 95 -10.75 4.62 5.79
CA VAL A 95 -10.68 5.12 4.42
C VAL A 95 -11.40 6.45 4.33
N ASN A 96 -10.68 7.50 3.97
CA ASN A 96 -11.20 8.86 3.83
C ASN A 96 -10.66 9.51 2.55
N GLY A 97 -11.52 10.08 1.73
CA GLY A 97 -11.09 10.74 0.49
C GLY A 97 -10.21 9.83 -0.37
N ASN A 98 -9.04 10.32 -0.75
CA ASN A 98 -8.03 9.59 -1.51
C ASN A 98 -6.95 8.94 -0.62
N GLU A 99 -7.25 8.70 0.65
CA GLU A 99 -6.32 8.12 1.60
C GLU A 99 -6.93 6.91 2.33
N MET A 100 -6.07 6.12 2.89
CA MET A 100 -6.38 5.01 3.78
C MET A 100 -5.31 4.93 4.87
N ALA A 101 -5.69 4.48 6.04
CA ALA A 101 -4.76 4.15 7.10
C ALA A 101 -5.20 2.86 7.78
N TRP A 102 -4.23 2.08 8.24
CA TRP A 102 -4.50 0.94 9.09
C TRP A 102 -3.50 0.79 10.23
N VAL A 103 -3.90 0.04 11.24
CA VAL A 103 -3.06 -0.36 12.37
C VAL A 103 -2.95 -1.87 12.36
N CYS A 104 -1.72 -2.37 12.47
CA CYS A 104 -1.43 -3.80 12.58
C CYS A 104 -0.66 -4.12 13.86
N GLU A 105 -0.92 -5.29 14.42
CA GLU A 105 0.04 -6.00 15.25
C GLU A 105 0.94 -6.83 14.34
N ASN A 106 2.25 -6.66 14.50
CA ASN A 106 3.25 -7.41 13.75
C ASN A 106 4.01 -8.31 14.70
N TYR A 107 4.02 -9.60 14.40
CA TYR A 107 4.68 -10.63 15.18
C TYR A 107 5.93 -11.09 14.46
N PHE A 108 7.09 -10.61 14.93
CA PHE A 108 8.40 -10.87 14.34
C PHE A 108 9.11 -12.03 15.01
N GLY A 109 9.77 -12.84 14.19
CA GLY A 109 10.57 -13.96 14.63
C GLY A 109 9.86 -15.29 14.52
N THR A 110 10.48 -16.30 15.09
CA THR A 110 9.96 -17.68 15.15
C THR A 110 9.90 -18.14 16.59
N GLU A 111 8.92 -19.01 16.89
CA GLU A 111 8.80 -19.56 18.24
C GLU A 111 10.12 -20.22 18.71
N PRO A 112 10.55 -20.03 19.97
CA PRO A 112 9.86 -19.31 21.05
C PRO A 112 10.16 -17.81 21.15
N ASN A 113 10.89 -17.22 20.17
CA ASN A 113 11.43 -15.85 20.23
C ASN A 113 10.61 -14.87 19.37
N VAL A 114 9.31 -14.86 19.51
CA VAL A 114 8.42 -13.93 18.81
C VAL A 114 8.29 -12.62 19.59
N GLN A 115 8.46 -11.49 18.89
CA GLN A 115 8.24 -10.13 19.43
C GLN A 115 7.13 -9.43 18.67
N MET A 116 6.26 -8.74 19.38
CA MET A 116 5.18 -7.97 18.79
C MET A 116 5.51 -6.48 18.77
N ALA A 117 5.25 -5.84 17.64
CA ALA A 117 5.27 -4.39 17.50
C ALA A 117 4.03 -3.93 16.73
N TYR A 118 3.46 -2.79 17.13
CA TYR A 118 2.43 -2.14 16.34
C TYR A 118 3.05 -1.42 15.15
N SER A 119 2.33 -1.38 14.04
CA SER A 119 2.60 -0.44 12.95
C SER A 119 1.35 0.36 12.63
N ILE A 120 1.57 1.58 12.18
CA ILE A 120 0.57 2.42 11.52
C ILE A 120 1.03 2.58 10.08
N GLU A 121 0.17 2.27 9.14
CA GLU A 121 0.47 2.45 7.72
C GLU A 121 -0.54 3.40 7.09
N THR A 122 -0.03 4.34 6.30
CA THR A 122 -0.83 5.31 5.56
C THR A 122 -0.62 5.16 4.08
N PHE A 123 -1.68 5.35 3.33
CA PHE A 123 -1.75 5.19 1.88
C PHE A 123 -2.42 6.42 1.30
N ALA A 124 -1.74 7.09 0.39
CA ALA A 124 -2.27 8.26 -0.29
C ALA A 124 -2.15 8.10 -1.80
N TRP A 125 -3.26 8.31 -2.51
CA TRP A 125 -3.31 8.29 -3.97
C TRP A 125 -3.41 9.70 -4.52
N ASP A 126 -2.63 10.01 -5.52
CA ASP A 126 -2.81 11.23 -6.31
C ASP A 126 -3.87 11.02 -7.41
N ASP A 127 -4.16 12.07 -8.17
CA ASP A 127 -5.20 12.04 -9.21
C ASP A 127 -4.87 11.09 -10.37
N ASP A 128 -3.60 10.76 -10.56
CA ASP A 128 -3.13 9.81 -11.56
C ASP A 128 -3.12 8.35 -11.07
N GLY A 129 -3.48 8.13 -9.81
CA GLY A 129 -3.52 6.80 -9.19
C GLY A 129 -2.18 6.32 -8.64
N ASN A 130 -1.17 7.20 -8.58
CA ASN A 130 0.11 6.89 -7.95
C ASN A 130 -0.08 6.78 -6.44
N LEU A 131 0.52 5.76 -5.84
CA LEU A 131 0.36 5.42 -4.44
C LEU A 131 1.63 5.76 -3.65
N LEU A 132 1.46 6.50 -2.56
CA LEU A 132 2.48 6.72 -1.54
C LEU A 132 2.12 5.92 -0.29
N ILE A 133 3.01 5.01 0.12
CA ILE A 133 2.89 4.20 1.33
C ILE A 133 3.88 4.71 2.37
N LYS A 134 3.40 4.91 3.60
CA LYS A 134 4.24 5.25 4.75
C LYS A 134 3.95 4.32 5.91
N THR A 135 4.98 3.68 6.44
CA THR A 135 4.89 2.79 7.60
C THR A 135 5.58 3.42 8.80
N TYR A 136 4.91 3.41 9.93
CA TYR A 136 5.40 3.93 11.21
C TYR A 136 5.48 2.79 12.21
N TYR A 137 6.67 2.58 12.79
CA TYR A 137 6.93 1.64 13.87
C TYR A 137 7.41 2.39 15.12
N PRO A 138 7.33 1.80 16.32
CA PRO A 138 8.03 2.32 17.49
C PRO A 138 9.54 2.12 17.28
N MET A 139 10.20 3.11 16.73
CA MET A 139 11.63 3.10 16.39
C MET A 139 12.46 3.83 17.46
N PRO A 140 13.75 3.48 17.60
CA PRO A 140 14.69 4.29 18.33
C PRO A 140 14.75 5.74 17.79
N GLU A 141 15.14 6.70 18.60
CA GLU A 141 15.24 8.12 18.21
C GLU A 141 16.16 8.36 17.00
N THR A 142 17.18 7.53 16.84
CA THR A 142 18.09 7.59 15.69
C THR A 142 17.69 6.56 14.67
N VAL A 143 17.16 7.02 13.55
CA VAL A 143 16.86 6.18 12.39
C VAL A 143 17.91 6.46 11.32
N GLY A 144 18.54 5.42 10.83
CA GLY A 144 19.53 5.51 9.77
C GLY A 144 19.48 4.26 8.90
N SER A 145 20.41 4.17 7.94
CA SER A 145 20.52 3.02 7.04
C SER A 145 20.62 1.68 7.78
N ASP A 146 21.26 1.66 8.95
CA ASP A 146 21.41 0.46 9.77
C ASP A 146 20.08 -0.06 10.35
N SER A 147 19.07 0.81 10.42
CA SER A 147 17.72 0.47 10.89
C SER A 147 16.76 0.16 9.75
N ASP A 148 17.20 0.30 8.50
CA ASP A 148 16.37 0.03 7.33
C ASP A 148 16.43 -1.45 6.96
N PRO A 149 15.30 -2.21 7.10
CA PRO A 149 15.28 -3.63 6.75
C PRO A 149 15.44 -3.89 5.25
N TYR A 150 15.28 -2.87 4.40
CA TYR A 150 15.47 -2.95 2.94
C TYR A 150 16.87 -2.57 2.47
N ALA A 151 17.78 -2.20 3.36
CA ALA A 151 19.11 -1.66 3.00
C ALA A 151 19.88 -2.53 2.00
N HIS A 152 19.83 -3.85 2.18
CA HIS A 152 20.52 -4.79 1.29
C HIS A 152 19.95 -4.85 -0.14
N ILE A 153 18.69 -4.49 -0.34
CA ILE A 153 18.10 -4.38 -1.69
C ILE A 153 18.57 -3.10 -2.35
N LEU A 154 18.59 -1.99 -1.61
CA LEU A 154 19.02 -0.69 -2.12
C LEU A 154 20.49 -0.71 -2.53
N ASP A 155 21.34 -1.37 -1.76
CA ASP A 155 22.77 -1.54 -2.06
C ASP A 155 23.01 -2.35 -3.34
N GLY A 156 22.15 -3.28 -3.67
CA GLY A 156 22.24 -4.09 -4.90
C GLY A 156 21.77 -3.39 -6.18
N GLN A 157 21.20 -2.18 -6.08
CA GLN A 157 20.68 -1.40 -7.21
C GLN A 157 21.63 -0.28 -7.68
N GLN A 158 22.82 -0.15 -7.11
CA GLN A 158 23.83 0.84 -7.50
C GLN A 158 24.75 0.35 -8.62
#